data_a2efcf7ad1366e9a1ed576b0d94ac11d
#
_entry.id   a2efcf7ad1366e9a1ed576b0d94ac11d
#
_cell.length_a   1.000
_cell.length_b   1.000
_cell.length_c   1.000
_cell.angle_alpha   90.00
_cell.angle_beta   90.00
_cell.angle_gamma   90.00
#
_symmetry.space_group_name_H-M   'P 1'
#
loop_
_entity.id
_entity.type
_entity.pdbx_description
1 polymer ?
#
loop_
_entity_poly.entity_id
_entity_poly.type
_entity_poly.pdbx_seq_one_letter_code
_entity_poly.pdbx_strand_id
1 'polypeptide(L)'
;MKQQLLNPSHSSPKRAGLKKDEQLVGVISDTHGLIRPEALKALEGVSLIIQAGDVGTQSVLHRLENIAPVVAVRGNTDREGWACKLPFTEAVEIGGVSLYVLHDLYKLDLDPATSGFSAVINGHTHRPAIEKSGKLLFLNPGSAGPKRHDLPVSVALLSIKNNSLKAELLLLAL
;
A
#
# COMPACT_ATOMS: atom_id res chain seq x y z
N MET A 1 -50.89 -5.42 -11.64
CA MET A 1 -49.93 -4.69 -10.81
C MET A 1 -48.54 -5.23 -11.08
N LYS A 2 -47.68 -4.51 -11.82
CA LYS A 2 -46.30 -4.88 -12.11
C LYS A 2 -45.41 -4.16 -11.11
N GLN A 3 -44.74 -4.91 -10.23
CA GLN A 3 -43.70 -4.38 -9.36
C GLN A 3 -42.43 -4.14 -10.18
N GLN A 4 -42.02 -2.89 -10.28
CA GLN A 4 -40.71 -2.48 -10.79
C GLN A 4 -39.66 -2.74 -9.72
N LEU A 5 -38.74 -3.66 -10.01
CA LEU A 5 -37.51 -3.86 -9.25
C LEU A 5 -36.55 -2.71 -9.58
N LEU A 6 -36.29 -1.86 -8.59
CA LEU A 6 -35.25 -0.84 -8.63
C LEU A 6 -33.88 -1.51 -8.53
N ASN A 7 -33.12 -1.48 -9.60
CA ASN A 7 -31.69 -1.82 -9.57
C ASN A 7 -30.91 -0.68 -8.89
N PRO A 8 -30.15 -0.94 -7.81
CA PRO A 8 -29.19 0.04 -7.31
C PRO A 8 -27.97 0.04 -8.23
N SER A 9 -27.85 1.06 -9.08
CA SER A 9 -26.63 1.33 -9.83
C SER A 9 -25.53 1.73 -8.87
N HIS A 10 -24.64 0.81 -8.54
CA HIS A 10 -23.36 1.11 -7.88
C HIS A 10 -22.44 1.79 -8.91
N SER A 11 -22.53 3.10 -8.99
CA SER A 11 -21.53 3.90 -9.69
C SER A 11 -20.28 3.97 -8.81
N SER A 12 -19.23 3.24 -9.18
CA SER A 12 -17.89 3.46 -8.65
C SER A 12 -17.51 4.93 -8.84
N PRO A 13 -16.93 5.61 -7.82
CA PRO A 13 -16.51 6.99 -8.00
C PRO A 13 -15.47 7.06 -9.11
N LYS A 14 -15.78 7.81 -10.18
CA LYS A 14 -14.80 8.13 -11.23
C LYS A 14 -13.70 8.95 -10.54
N ARG A 15 -12.49 8.38 -10.39
CA ARG A 15 -11.33 9.15 -9.96
C ARG A 15 -11.13 10.28 -10.97
N ALA A 16 -11.14 11.53 -10.49
CA ALA A 16 -10.76 12.68 -11.30
C ALA A 16 -9.35 12.45 -11.84
N GLY A 17 -9.12 12.66 -13.13
CA GLY A 17 -7.83 12.42 -13.77
C GLY A 17 -6.72 13.15 -13.02
N LEU A 18 -5.62 12.43 -12.74
CA LEU A 18 -4.42 12.96 -12.10
C LEU A 18 -3.91 14.17 -12.91
N LYS A 19 -3.65 15.27 -12.24
CA LYS A 19 -2.97 16.42 -12.85
C LYS A 19 -1.54 16.01 -13.15
N LYS A 20 -0.96 16.58 -14.23
CA LYS A 20 0.36 16.23 -14.78
C LYS A 20 1.54 16.23 -13.76
N ASP A 21 1.35 16.86 -12.61
CA ASP A 21 2.35 17.02 -11.54
C ASP A 21 1.99 16.25 -10.25
N GLU A 22 1.01 15.34 -10.30
CA GLU A 22 0.58 14.55 -9.14
C GLU A 22 0.94 13.07 -9.35
N GLN A 23 1.67 12.50 -8.38
CA GLN A 23 1.99 11.08 -8.35
C GLN A 23 1.04 10.38 -7.39
N LEU A 24 0.48 9.26 -7.82
CA LEU A 24 -0.34 8.40 -6.98
C LEU A 24 0.38 7.08 -6.75
N VAL A 25 0.68 6.76 -5.49
CA VAL A 25 1.36 5.53 -5.08
C VAL A 25 0.37 4.64 -4.34
N GLY A 26 0.24 3.39 -4.78
CA GLY A 26 -0.49 2.37 -4.05
C GLY A 26 0.39 1.73 -2.99
N VAL A 27 -0.16 1.50 -1.81
CA VAL A 27 0.55 0.82 -0.72
C VAL A 27 -0.26 -0.39 -0.26
N ILE A 28 0.38 -1.56 -0.25
CA ILE A 28 -0.21 -2.84 0.11
C ILE A 28 0.76 -3.61 1.00
N SER A 29 0.27 -4.44 1.91
CA SER A 29 1.09 -5.27 2.79
C SER A 29 0.34 -6.54 3.21
N ASP A 30 1.09 -7.50 3.77
CA ASP A 30 0.56 -8.67 4.47
C ASP A 30 -0.45 -9.46 3.63
N THR A 31 -0.09 -9.67 2.36
CA THR A 31 -0.92 -10.43 1.41
C THR A 31 -0.88 -11.93 1.68
N HIS A 32 0.20 -12.47 2.27
CA HIS A 32 0.36 -13.89 2.60
C HIS A 32 -0.06 -14.85 1.47
N GLY A 33 0.30 -14.50 0.22
CA GLY A 33 -0.03 -15.29 -0.97
C GLY A 33 -1.43 -15.08 -1.54
N LEU A 34 -2.29 -14.31 -0.86
CA LEU A 34 -3.63 -13.98 -1.33
C LEU A 34 -3.67 -12.53 -1.85
N ILE A 35 -3.95 -12.36 -3.13
CA ILE A 35 -4.24 -11.05 -3.70
C ILE A 35 -5.70 -11.00 -4.18
N ARG A 36 -6.48 -10.13 -3.56
CA ARG A 36 -7.91 -9.99 -3.81
C ARG A 36 -8.19 -9.11 -5.02
N PRO A 37 -9.23 -9.42 -5.83
CA PRO A 37 -9.65 -8.55 -6.92
C PRO A 37 -9.95 -7.12 -6.47
N GLU A 38 -10.52 -6.94 -5.28
CA GLU A 38 -10.84 -5.65 -4.68
C GLU A 38 -9.57 -4.83 -4.41
N ALA A 39 -8.49 -5.48 -3.95
CA ALA A 39 -7.20 -4.83 -3.75
C ALA A 39 -6.59 -4.39 -5.09
N LEU A 40 -6.61 -5.25 -6.11
CA LEU A 40 -6.12 -4.90 -7.46
C LEU A 40 -6.90 -3.71 -8.02
N LYS A 41 -8.23 -3.75 -7.93
CA LYS A 41 -9.10 -2.66 -8.38
C LYS A 41 -8.84 -1.34 -7.64
N ALA A 42 -8.59 -1.42 -6.34
CA ALA A 42 -8.27 -0.25 -5.52
C ALA A 42 -6.93 0.40 -5.92
N LEU A 43 -6.01 -0.38 -6.48
CA LEU A 43 -4.68 0.06 -6.93
C LEU A 43 -4.63 0.44 -8.42
N GLU A 44 -5.74 0.34 -9.17
CA GLU A 44 -5.77 0.79 -10.57
C GLU A 44 -5.44 2.27 -10.70
N GLY A 45 -4.61 2.62 -11.71
CA GLY A 45 -4.24 4.00 -12.03
C GLY A 45 -3.17 4.60 -11.14
N VAL A 46 -2.51 3.83 -10.25
CA VAL A 46 -1.33 4.29 -9.53
C VAL A 46 -0.10 4.27 -10.44
N SER A 47 0.87 5.12 -10.17
CA SER A 47 2.15 5.19 -10.91
C SER A 47 3.22 4.25 -10.35
N LEU A 48 3.08 3.83 -9.11
CA LEU A 48 3.96 2.93 -8.39
C LEU A 48 3.16 2.16 -7.34
N ILE A 49 3.55 0.92 -7.07
CA ILE A 49 3.03 0.14 -5.94
C ILE A 49 4.18 -0.16 -4.98
N ILE A 50 3.94 0.09 -3.69
CA ILE A 50 4.83 -0.31 -2.59
C ILE A 50 4.17 -1.50 -1.87
N GLN A 51 4.90 -2.63 -1.83
CA GLN A 51 4.52 -3.81 -1.07
C GLN A 51 5.41 -3.91 0.18
N ALA A 52 4.80 -3.69 1.36
CA ALA A 52 5.52 -3.54 2.63
C ALA A 52 5.74 -4.87 3.38
N GLY A 53 5.98 -5.97 2.65
CA GLY A 53 6.39 -7.28 3.20
C GLY A 53 5.25 -8.25 3.49
N ASP A 54 5.61 -9.46 3.88
CA ASP A 54 4.72 -10.62 4.04
C ASP A 54 3.89 -10.87 2.77
N VAL A 55 4.62 -10.95 1.65
CA VAL A 55 4.09 -11.17 0.31
C VAL A 55 3.45 -12.56 0.19
N GLY A 56 4.14 -13.57 0.68
CA GLY A 56 3.74 -14.96 0.72
C GLY A 56 4.10 -15.75 -0.54
N THR A 57 3.80 -15.26 -1.75
CA THR A 57 4.15 -15.92 -3.02
C THR A 57 4.58 -14.92 -4.08
N GLN A 58 5.51 -15.30 -4.95
CA GLN A 58 5.98 -14.46 -6.04
C GLN A 58 4.84 -14.05 -7.01
N SER A 59 3.82 -14.88 -7.16
CA SER A 59 2.67 -14.58 -8.02
C SER A 59 1.91 -13.32 -7.59
N VAL A 60 1.95 -12.95 -6.31
CA VAL A 60 1.37 -11.69 -5.82
C VAL A 60 2.09 -10.50 -6.48
N LEU A 61 3.43 -10.50 -6.47
CA LEU A 61 4.22 -9.44 -7.11
C LEU A 61 3.93 -9.33 -8.60
N HIS A 62 3.91 -10.47 -9.32
CA HIS A 62 3.58 -10.47 -10.75
C HIS A 62 2.19 -9.88 -11.05
N ARG A 63 1.20 -10.16 -10.19
CA ARG A 63 -0.14 -9.58 -10.37
C ARG A 63 -0.16 -8.08 -10.12
N LEU A 64 0.61 -7.58 -9.16
CA LEU A 64 0.77 -6.15 -8.90
C LEU A 64 1.52 -5.44 -10.04
N GLU A 65 2.57 -6.08 -10.58
CA GLU A 65 3.36 -5.59 -11.71
C GLU A 65 2.54 -5.40 -12.99
N ASN A 66 1.43 -6.12 -13.14
CA ASN A 66 0.48 -5.89 -14.25
C ASN A 66 -0.27 -4.55 -14.14
N ILE A 67 -0.24 -3.90 -12.98
CA ILE A 67 -0.89 -2.60 -12.74
C ILE A 67 0.12 -1.46 -12.87
N ALA A 68 1.24 -1.56 -12.14
CA ALA A 68 2.29 -0.55 -12.09
C ALA A 68 3.62 -1.17 -11.63
N PRO A 69 4.76 -0.49 -11.82
CA PRO A 69 6.02 -0.91 -11.21
C PRO A 69 5.86 -1.18 -9.71
N VAL A 70 6.54 -2.21 -9.20
CA VAL A 70 6.44 -2.63 -7.79
C VAL A 70 7.79 -2.47 -7.10
N VAL A 71 7.80 -1.80 -5.96
CA VAL A 71 8.88 -1.85 -4.97
C VAL A 71 8.40 -2.69 -3.80
N ALA A 72 9.14 -3.71 -3.46
CA ALA A 72 8.76 -4.64 -2.39
C ALA A 72 9.90 -4.84 -1.39
N VAL A 73 9.56 -4.91 -0.11
CA VAL A 73 10.47 -5.33 0.95
C VAL A 73 10.09 -6.71 1.47
N ARG A 74 11.04 -7.37 2.12
CA ARG A 74 10.86 -8.69 2.69
C ARG A 74 10.21 -8.61 4.06
N GLY A 75 9.12 -9.39 4.26
CA GLY A 75 8.51 -9.59 5.57
C GLY A 75 9.12 -10.76 6.35
N ASN A 76 8.67 -10.96 7.58
CA ASN A 76 9.19 -12.02 8.45
C ASN A 76 8.71 -13.42 8.03
N THR A 77 7.63 -13.53 7.28
CA THR A 77 7.12 -14.80 6.77
C THR A 77 7.64 -15.16 5.37
N ASP A 78 8.29 -14.22 4.68
CA ASP A 78 8.85 -14.41 3.34
C ASP A 78 10.18 -15.16 3.40
N ARG A 79 10.14 -16.50 3.43
CA ARG A 79 11.31 -17.37 3.65
C ARG A 79 11.73 -18.18 2.43
N GLU A 80 10.93 -18.22 1.38
CA GLU A 80 11.23 -18.93 0.15
C GLU A 80 12.40 -18.28 -0.63
N GLY A 81 13.07 -19.07 -1.45
CA GLY A 81 14.28 -18.63 -2.18
C GLY A 81 14.10 -17.36 -3.04
N TRP A 82 12.95 -17.17 -3.65
CA TRP A 82 12.63 -15.95 -4.42
C TRP A 82 12.61 -14.70 -3.52
N ALA A 83 12.12 -14.84 -2.28
CA ALA A 83 12.01 -13.73 -1.32
C ALA A 83 13.37 -13.29 -0.77
N CYS A 84 14.40 -14.14 -0.87
CA CYS A 84 15.77 -13.76 -0.49
C CYS A 84 16.36 -12.65 -1.38
N LYS A 85 15.74 -12.39 -2.54
CA LYS A 85 16.11 -11.28 -3.43
C LYS A 85 15.51 -9.95 -3.01
N LEU A 86 14.48 -9.96 -2.15
CA LEU A 86 13.88 -8.75 -1.63
C LEU A 86 14.73 -8.18 -0.50
N PRO A 87 14.98 -6.86 -0.49
CA PRO A 87 15.64 -6.19 0.62
C PRO A 87 14.74 -6.17 1.86
N PHE A 88 15.32 -6.02 3.05
CA PHE A 88 14.55 -5.81 4.28
C PHE A 88 14.02 -4.39 4.41
N THR A 89 14.71 -3.44 3.81
CA THR A 89 14.36 -2.01 3.79
C THR A 89 14.65 -1.44 2.40
N GLU A 90 13.88 -0.43 2.00
CA GLU A 90 14.08 0.26 0.72
C GLU A 90 13.83 1.75 0.88
N ALA A 91 14.62 2.57 0.21
CA ALA A 91 14.40 4.00 0.08
C ALA A 91 13.84 4.32 -1.30
N VAL A 92 12.69 4.97 -1.35
CA VAL A 92 11.98 5.30 -2.60
C VAL A 92 11.90 6.79 -2.77
N GLU A 93 12.44 7.31 -3.86
CA GLU A 93 12.29 8.71 -4.25
C GLU A 93 11.22 8.86 -5.33
N ILE A 94 10.19 9.64 -5.06
CA ILE A 94 9.09 9.88 -5.99
C ILE A 94 8.45 11.24 -5.75
N GLY A 95 8.21 12.00 -6.83
CA GLY A 95 7.53 13.31 -6.75
C GLY A 95 8.22 14.32 -5.84
N GLY A 96 9.54 14.22 -5.67
CA GLY A 96 10.35 15.13 -4.83
C GLY A 96 10.31 14.82 -3.34
N VAL A 97 9.79 13.63 -2.95
CA VAL A 97 9.80 13.15 -1.56
C VAL A 97 10.53 11.83 -1.46
N SER A 98 11.13 11.56 -0.28
CA SER A 98 11.80 10.29 0.03
C SER A 98 10.95 9.51 1.02
N LEU A 99 10.69 8.25 0.70
CA LEU A 99 9.91 7.31 1.50
C LEU A 99 10.83 6.19 1.99
N TYR A 100 10.76 5.84 3.26
CA TYR A 100 11.45 4.69 3.81
C TYR A 100 10.47 3.53 4.01
N VAL A 101 10.79 2.38 3.45
CA VAL A 101 9.92 1.21 3.48
C VAL A 101 10.59 0.10 4.26
N LEU A 102 9.89 -0.49 5.22
CA LEU A 102 10.30 -1.68 5.96
C LEU A 102 9.03 -2.46 6.35
N HIS A 103 9.17 -3.74 6.68
CA HIS A 103 8.00 -4.51 7.08
C HIS A 103 7.60 -4.27 8.55
N ASP A 104 8.56 -4.36 9.46
CA ASP A 104 8.33 -4.29 10.90
C ASP A 104 8.92 -3.00 11.48
N LEU A 105 8.04 -2.09 11.92
CA LEU A 105 8.42 -0.78 12.43
C LEU A 105 9.34 -0.87 13.67
N TYR A 106 9.25 -1.94 14.47
CA TYR A 106 10.14 -2.14 15.61
C TYR A 106 11.60 -2.41 15.23
N LYS A 107 11.85 -2.69 13.94
CA LYS A 107 13.19 -2.88 13.38
C LYS A 107 13.76 -1.63 12.71
N LEU A 108 13.09 -0.49 12.88
CA LEU A 108 13.60 0.78 12.39
C LEU A 108 14.90 1.13 13.11
N ASP A 109 16.00 1.21 12.36
CA ASP A 109 17.37 1.36 12.86
C ASP A 109 18.01 2.72 12.58
N LEU A 110 17.20 3.68 12.10
CA LEU A 110 17.61 5.05 11.80
C LEU A 110 16.56 6.04 12.30
N ASP A 111 16.95 7.32 12.41
CA ASP A 111 16.00 8.41 12.59
C ASP A 111 15.52 8.90 11.23
N PRO A 112 14.27 8.61 10.83
CA PRO A 112 13.79 8.94 9.49
C PRO A 112 13.74 10.45 9.22
N ALA A 113 13.46 11.25 10.25
CA ALA A 113 13.34 12.70 10.10
C ALA A 113 14.69 13.34 9.79
N THR A 114 15.74 12.97 10.56
CA THR A 114 17.11 13.47 10.33
C THR A 114 17.74 12.88 9.06
N SER A 115 17.27 11.70 8.62
CA SER A 115 17.70 11.07 7.37
C SER A 115 17.00 11.64 6.13
N GLY A 116 16.09 12.62 6.29
CA GLY A 116 15.44 13.32 5.18
C GLY A 116 14.22 12.63 4.58
N PHE A 117 13.69 11.59 5.24
CA PHE A 117 12.47 10.93 4.80
C PHE A 117 11.23 11.75 5.14
N SER A 118 10.28 11.72 4.23
CA SER A 118 8.95 12.35 4.39
C SER A 118 7.91 11.37 4.95
N ALA A 119 8.10 10.08 4.70
CA ALA A 119 7.25 9.04 5.25
C ALA A 119 8.03 7.75 5.54
N VAL A 120 7.52 6.98 6.51
CA VAL A 120 7.87 5.59 6.79
C VAL A 120 6.65 4.73 6.49
N ILE A 121 6.83 3.74 5.62
CA ILE A 121 5.80 2.79 5.22
C ILE A 121 6.13 1.43 5.82
N ASN A 122 5.18 0.85 6.52
CA ASN A 122 5.35 -0.45 7.18
C ASN A 122 4.09 -1.32 7.08
N GLY A 123 4.19 -2.58 7.52
CA GLY A 123 3.10 -3.55 7.61
C GLY A 123 3.10 -4.25 8.97
N HIS A 124 3.13 -5.58 8.96
CA HIS A 124 3.35 -6.49 10.08
C HIS A 124 2.18 -6.58 11.08
N THR A 125 1.68 -5.47 11.58
CA THR A 125 0.62 -5.46 12.60
C THR A 125 -0.77 -5.78 12.05
N HIS A 126 -0.95 -5.73 10.74
CA HIS A 126 -2.23 -5.84 10.01
C HIS A 126 -3.26 -4.76 10.39
N ARG A 127 -2.84 -3.73 11.11
CA ARG A 127 -3.71 -2.63 11.56
C ARG A 127 -3.49 -1.42 10.67
N PRO A 128 -4.49 -1.00 9.87
CA PRO A 128 -4.35 0.19 9.06
C PRO A 128 -4.21 1.41 9.97
N ALA A 129 -3.19 2.23 9.69
CA ALA A 129 -2.91 3.43 10.47
C ALA A 129 -2.22 4.50 9.62
N ILE A 130 -2.58 5.76 9.88
CA ILE A 130 -1.89 6.94 9.38
C ILE A 130 -1.58 7.81 10.59
N GLU A 131 -0.31 7.99 10.90
CA GLU A 131 0.15 8.77 12.03
C GLU A 131 1.14 9.83 11.58
N LYS A 132 1.16 10.98 12.24
CA LYS A 132 2.10 12.07 11.97
C LYS A 132 2.92 12.39 13.20
N SER A 133 4.22 12.53 13.01
CA SER A 133 5.16 13.05 13.99
C SER A 133 5.90 14.23 13.36
N GLY A 134 5.48 15.45 13.70
CA GLY A 134 5.96 16.63 13.01
C GLY A 134 5.61 16.61 11.52
N LYS A 135 6.65 16.64 10.67
CA LYS A 135 6.49 16.53 9.21
C LYS A 135 6.55 15.11 8.68
N LEU A 136 6.93 14.15 9.52
CA LEU A 136 7.06 12.74 9.13
C LEU A 136 5.72 12.03 9.20
N LEU A 137 5.39 11.28 8.17
CA LEU A 137 4.21 10.44 8.07
C LEU A 137 4.58 8.99 8.34
N PHE A 138 3.87 8.30 9.22
CA PHE A 138 3.91 6.84 9.35
C PHE A 138 2.65 6.25 8.73
N LEU A 139 2.82 5.28 7.83
CA LEU A 139 1.73 4.65 7.12
C LEU A 139 1.83 3.14 7.20
N ASN A 140 0.81 2.53 7.80
CA ASN A 140 0.55 1.10 7.68
C ASN A 140 -0.75 0.92 6.87
N PRO A 141 -0.71 0.26 5.69
CA PRO A 141 -1.91 0.07 4.87
C PRO A 141 -2.89 -0.96 5.48
N GLY A 142 -2.51 -1.64 6.56
CA GLY A 142 -3.19 -2.83 7.06
C GLY A 142 -2.81 -4.08 6.27
N SER A 143 -3.63 -5.11 6.33
CA SER A 143 -3.46 -6.34 5.56
C SER A 143 -4.42 -6.40 4.38
N ALA A 144 -3.92 -6.72 3.19
CA ALA A 144 -4.74 -6.98 2.01
C ALA A 144 -5.00 -8.47 1.76
N GLY A 145 -4.43 -9.34 2.57
CA GLY A 145 -4.50 -10.79 2.47
C GLY A 145 -5.65 -11.41 3.27
N PRO A 146 -5.39 -12.54 3.93
CA PRO A 146 -6.40 -13.22 4.75
C PRO A 146 -6.93 -12.31 5.86
N LYS A 147 -8.26 -12.27 6.00
CA LYS A 147 -8.90 -11.52 7.09
C LYS A 147 -8.50 -12.13 8.43
N ARG A 148 -8.08 -11.31 9.38
CA ARG A 148 -7.73 -11.72 10.74
C ARG A 148 -8.64 -11.04 11.75
N HIS A 149 -9.41 -11.85 12.51
CA HIS A 149 -10.32 -11.37 13.55
C HIS A 149 -11.18 -10.19 13.06
N ASP A 150 -11.27 -9.12 13.84
CA ASP A 150 -12.05 -7.91 13.54
C ASP A 150 -11.27 -6.86 12.72
N LEU A 151 -10.03 -7.18 12.29
CA LEU A 151 -9.26 -6.25 11.50
C LEU A 151 -9.82 -6.14 10.07
N PRO A 152 -9.94 -4.93 9.54
CA PRO A 152 -10.38 -4.73 8.17
C PRO A 152 -9.31 -5.21 7.19
N VAL A 153 -9.75 -5.62 6.01
CA VAL A 153 -8.88 -5.80 4.85
C VAL A 153 -8.75 -4.46 4.16
N SER A 154 -7.52 -4.03 3.88
CA SER A 154 -7.28 -2.67 3.42
C SER A 154 -6.01 -2.54 2.57
N VAL A 155 -5.95 -1.45 1.84
CA VAL A 155 -4.78 -0.91 1.15
C VAL A 155 -4.71 0.59 1.43
N ALA A 156 -3.66 1.26 1.01
CA ALA A 156 -3.58 2.71 1.11
C ALA A 156 -3.18 3.36 -0.22
N LEU A 157 -3.47 4.64 -0.34
CA LEU A 157 -3.01 5.49 -1.42
C LEU A 157 -2.21 6.66 -0.84
N LEU A 158 -1.07 6.96 -1.48
CA LEU A 158 -0.30 8.16 -1.24
C LEU A 158 -0.40 9.07 -2.46
N SER A 159 -0.97 10.25 -2.27
CA SER A 159 -0.94 11.32 -3.26
C SER A 159 0.25 12.23 -2.96
N ILE A 160 1.10 12.43 -3.95
CA ILE A 160 2.31 13.26 -3.85
C ILE A 160 2.17 14.40 -4.84
N LYS A 161 2.22 15.64 -4.35
CA LYS A 161 2.12 16.84 -5.16
C LYS A 161 2.92 17.96 -4.53
N ASN A 162 3.78 18.63 -5.33
CA ASN A 162 4.60 19.76 -4.86
C ASN A 162 5.34 19.42 -3.55
N ASN A 163 6.00 18.26 -3.48
CA ASN A 163 6.70 17.73 -2.30
C ASN A 163 5.82 17.56 -1.06
N SER A 164 4.50 17.55 -1.23
CA SER A 164 3.53 17.31 -0.16
C SER A 164 2.92 15.93 -0.28
N LEU A 165 2.80 15.24 0.85
CA LEU A 165 2.22 13.90 0.98
C LEU A 165 0.82 13.96 1.59
N LYS A 166 -0.11 13.23 1.00
CA LYS A 166 -1.40 12.91 1.59
C LYS A 166 -1.64 11.40 1.51
N ALA A 167 -1.92 10.78 2.64
CA ALA A 167 -2.27 9.37 2.70
C ALA A 167 -3.77 9.18 2.91
N GLU A 168 -4.30 8.11 2.32
CA GLU A 168 -5.68 7.67 2.47
C GLU A 168 -5.73 6.15 2.63
N LEU A 169 -6.48 5.65 3.62
CA LEU A 169 -6.74 4.23 3.81
C LEU A 169 -8.02 3.85 3.06
N LEU A 170 -7.95 2.76 2.31
CA LEU A 170 -9.08 2.19 1.60
C LEU A 170 -9.44 0.85 2.24
N LEU A 171 -10.56 0.82 2.95
CA LEU A 171 -11.13 -0.43 3.48
C LEU A 171 -11.80 -1.17 2.33
N LEU A 172 -11.47 -2.44 2.16
CA LEU A 172 -11.99 -3.27 1.08
C LEU A 172 -13.27 -3.95 1.53
N ALA A 173 -14.35 -3.76 0.77
CA ALA A 173 -15.59 -4.50 0.97
C ALA A 173 -15.39 -5.92 0.44
N LEU A 174 -15.59 -6.92 1.31
CA LEU A 174 -15.45 -8.34 1.00
C LEU A 174 -16.82 -8.99 0.88
#